data_5d8263b91f97ea74ac680770d4414c34
#
_entry.id   5d8263b91f97ea74ac680770d4414c34
#
_cell.length_a   1.000
_cell.length_b   1.000
_cell.length_c   1.000
_cell.angle_alpha   90.00
_cell.angle_beta   90.00
_cell.angle_gamma   90.00
#
_symmetry.space_group_name_H-M   'P 1'
#
loop_
_entity.id
_entity.type
_entity.pdbx_description
1 polymer ?
#
loop_
_entity_poly.entity_id
_entity_poly.type
_entity_poly.pdbx_seq_one_letter_code
_entity_poly.pdbx_strand_id
1 'polypeptide(L)'
;MVVAFDIDGTLARAPFLPNNVRQMAPRPEIIRLLRTLSKAGIQIMVVTARPEAYRLDTEWWLRRHAIPYRILRMRRSGDNRPDPALRAEQVAGATVLFDDKPDNCAQAGVRCVRV
;
A
#
# COMPACT_ATOMS: atom_id res chain seq x y z
N MET A 1 6.15 16.41 -1.02
CA MET A 1 5.10 15.58 -1.66
C MET A 1 5.09 14.20 -1.00
N VAL A 2 3.93 13.67 -0.75
CA VAL A 2 3.74 12.31 -0.21
C VAL A 2 2.97 11.49 -1.23
N VAL A 3 3.49 10.31 -1.56
CA VAL A 3 2.86 9.39 -2.50
C VAL A 3 2.53 8.10 -1.76
N ALA A 4 1.27 7.64 -1.89
CA ALA A 4 0.77 6.44 -1.25
C ALA A 4 0.78 5.27 -2.23
N PHE A 5 1.16 4.09 -1.74
CA PHE A 5 1.13 2.83 -2.49
C PHE A 5 0.31 1.80 -1.72
N ASP A 6 -0.63 1.17 -2.42
CA ASP A 6 -1.29 -0.04 -1.93
C ASP A 6 -0.31 -1.23 -1.95
N ILE A 7 -0.62 -2.29 -1.22
CA ILE A 7 0.23 -3.49 -1.21
C ILE A 7 -0.32 -4.55 -2.16
N ASP A 8 -1.47 -5.15 -1.84
CA ASP A 8 -1.97 -6.33 -2.58
C ASP A 8 -2.51 -5.94 -3.96
N GLY A 9 -1.85 -6.42 -5.00
CA GLY A 9 -2.11 -6.05 -6.39
C GLY A 9 -1.27 -4.88 -6.88
N THR A 10 -0.51 -4.21 -6.00
CA THR A 10 0.32 -3.06 -6.36
C THR A 10 1.80 -3.35 -6.10
N LEU A 11 2.23 -3.41 -4.85
CA LEU A 11 3.61 -3.78 -4.49
C LEU A 11 3.80 -5.29 -4.49
N ALA A 12 2.80 -6.03 -4.04
CA ALA A 12 2.77 -7.49 -4.05
C ALA A 12 1.71 -7.96 -5.04
N ARG A 13 1.88 -9.18 -5.55
CA ARG A 13 0.86 -9.82 -6.37
C ARG A 13 -0.36 -10.15 -5.50
N ALA A 14 -1.56 -9.89 -6.02
CA ALA A 14 -2.81 -10.25 -5.37
C ALA A 14 -3.12 -11.74 -5.62
N PRO A 15 -3.98 -12.37 -4.81
CA PRO A 15 -4.63 -11.84 -3.61
C PRO A 15 -3.74 -11.89 -2.38
N PHE A 16 -4.17 -11.22 -1.30
CA PHE A 16 -3.51 -11.35 0.00
C PHE A 16 -3.58 -12.80 0.50
N LEU A 17 -2.44 -13.32 0.95
CA LEU A 17 -2.31 -14.71 1.43
C LEU A 17 -2.00 -14.70 2.92
N PRO A 18 -3.04 -14.77 3.81
CA PRO A 18 -2.83 -14.62 5.27
C PRO A 18 -1.85 -15.63 5.86
N ASN A 19 -1.81 -16.85 5.31
CA ASN A 19 -0.94 -17.90 5.82
C ASN A 19 0.45 -17.91 5.19
N ASN A 20 0.71 -17.02 4.22
CA ASN A 20 1.96 -16.97 3.47
C ASN A 20 2.41 -15.54 3.21
N VAL A 21 2.22 -14.64 4.17
CA VAL A 21 2.50 -13.21 3.99
C VAL A 21 3.96 -12.99 3.58
N ARG A 22 4.89 -13.67 4.25
CA ARG A 22 6.32 -13.49 4.00
C ARG A 22 6.77 -14.01 2.64
N GLN A 23 6.04 -14.97 2.06
CA GLN A 23 6.36 -15.58 0.78
C GLN A 23 5.60 -14.96 -0.41
N MET A 24 4.80 -13.94 -0.19
CA MET A 24 4.05 -13.31 -1.28
C MET A 24 5.00 -12.74 -2.33
N ALA A 25 4.66 -12.94 -3.60
CA ALA A 25 5.50 -12.49 -4.70
C ALA A 25 5.43 -10.97 -4.87
N PRO A 26 6.57 -10.31 -5.10
CA PRO A 26 6.60 -8.87 -5.37
C PRO A 26 6.20 -8.55 -6.79
N ARG A 27 5.84 -7.28 -7.04
CA ARG A 27 5.76 -6.69 -8.37
C ARG A 27 6.97 -5.77 -8.58
N PRO A 28 8.05 -6.29 -9.19
CA PRO A 28 9.33 -5.57 -9.21
C PRO A 28 9.27 -4.21 -9.89
N GLU A 29 8.45 -4.07 -10.94
CA GLU A 29 8.31 -2.82 -11.68
C GLU A 29 7.73 -1.70 -10.82
N ILE A 30 6.77 -2.03 -9.96
CA ILE A 30 6.16 -1.04 -9.07
C ILE A 30 7.10 -0.70 -7.92
N ILE A 31 7.77 -1.70 -7.36
CA ILE A 31 8.77 -1.48 -6.30
C ILE A 31 9.91 -0.60 -6.81
N ARG A 32 10.34 -0.80 -8.05
CA ARG A 32 11.38 0.02 -8.68
C ARG A 32 10.92 1.48 -8.82
N LEU A 33 9.68 1.68 -9.25
CA LEU A 33 9.10 3.02 -9.31
C LEU A 33 9.09 3.71 -7.94
N LEU A 34 8.62 3.00 -6.92
CA LEU A 34 8.60 3.51 -5.55
C LEU A 34 10.00 3.93 -5.09
N ARG A 35 11.00 3.09 -5.33
CA ARG A 35 12.39 3.40 -4.96
C ARG A 35 12.91 4.63 -5.69
N THR A 36 12.58 4.77 -6.96
CA THR A 36 12.96 5.95 -7.76
C THR A 36 12.38 7.23 -7.16
N LEU A 37 11.10 7.19 -6.79
CA LEU A 37 10.44 8.33 -6.15
C LEU A 37 11.08 8.66 -4.81
N SER A 38 11.35 7.65 -4.00
CA SER A 38 12.00 7.82 -2.69
C SER A 38 13.38 8.46 -2.82
N LYS A 39 14.18 8.03 -3.77
CA LYS A 39 15.50 8.59 -4.03
C LYS A 39 15.44 10.04 -4.50
N ALA A 40 14.35 10.43 -5.14
CA ALA A 40 14.11 11.80 -5.56
C ALA A 40 13.61 12.71 -4.43
N GLY A 41 13.53 12.20 -3.20
CA GLY A 41 13.10 12.97 -2.04
C GLY A 41 11.60 12.95 -1.77
N ILE A 42 10.83 12.14 -2.50
CA ILE A 42 9.40 12.00 -2.29
C ILE A 42 9.16 11.06 -1.11
N GLN A 43 8.32 11.48 -0.16
CA GLN A 43 7.96 10.66 0.98
C GLN A 43 6.99 9.57 0.54
N ILE A 44 7.23 8.35 1.01
CA ILE A 44 6.42 7.19 0.66
C ILE A 44 5.53 6.80 1.85
N MET A 45 4.25 6.60 1.56
CA MET A 45 3.26 6.07 2.47
C MET A 45 2.77 4.74 1.89
N VAL A 46 2.72 3.71 2.73
CA VAL A 46 2.14 2.43 2.33
C VAL A 46 0.79 2.28 3.03
N VAL A 47 -0.24 1.92 2.27
CA VAL A 47 -1.61 1.77 2.77
C VAL A 47 -2.15 0.40 2.37
N THR A 48 -2.89 -0.24 3.25
CA THR A 48 -3.39 -1.59 2.99
C THR A 48 -4.66 -1.86 3.77
N ALA A 49 -5.56 -2.66 3.18
CA ALA A 49 -6.73 -3.18 3.87
C ALA A 49 -6.40 -4.39 4.77
N ARG A 50 -5.15 -4.84 4.80
CA ARG A 50 -4.73 -5.91 5.70
C ARG A 50 -4.99 -5.52 7.15
N PRO A 51 -5.54 -6.45 7.97
CA PRO A 51 -5.71 -6.19 9.40
C PRO A 51 -4.40 -5.94 10.13
N GLU A 52 -4.44 -5.11 11.17
CA GLU A 52 -3.28 -4.81 12.02
C GLU A 52 -2.60 -6.06 12.59
N ALA A 53 -3.34 -7.15 12.77
CA ALA A 53 -2.78 -8.42 13.24
C ALA A 53 -1.63 -8.93 12.34
N TYR A 54 -1.59 -8.49 11.09
CA TYR A 54 -0.55 -8.89 10.12
C TYR A 54 0.59 -7.88 9.99
N ARG A 55 0.68 -6.90 10.90
CA ARG A 55 1.68 -5.83 10.79
C ARG A 55 3.11 -6.36 10.78
N LEU A 56 3.46 -7.24 11.71
CA LEU A 56 4.84 -7.72 11.80
C LEU A 56 5.28 -8.45 10.52
N ASP A 57 4.44 -9.33 9.99
CA ASP A 57 4.76 -10.02 8.74
C ASP A 57 4.78 -9.08 7.54
N THR A 58 3.90 -8.08 7.53
CA THR A 58 3.87 -7.08 6.47
C THR A 58 5.13 -6.21 6.49
N GLU A 59 5.53 -5.75 7.68
CA GLU A 59 6.77 -4.98 7.82
C GLU A 59 8.00 -5.80 7.44
N TRP A 60 8.02 -7.07 7.81
CA TRP A 60 9.11 -7.98 7.40
C TRP A 60 9.20 -8.07 5.88
N TRP A 61 8.06 -8.25 5.21
CA TRP A 61 7.98 -8.34 3.75
C TRP A 61 8.47 -7.06 3.08
N LEU A 62 8.05 -5.90 3.57
CA LEU A 62 8.48 -4.61 3.04
C LEU A 62 10.00 -4.45 3.17
N ARG A 63 10.58 -4.79 4.31
CA ARG A 63 12.02 -4.75 4.52
C ARG A 63 12.75 -5.76 3.62
N ARG A 64 12.23 -6.97 3.52
CA ARG A 64 12.83 -8.04 2.70
C ARG A 64 12.97 -7.60 1.24
N HIS A 65 12.03 -6.82 0.73
CA HIS A 65 12.03 -6.33 -0.64
C HIS A 65 12.61 -4.91 -0.76
N ALA A 66 13.28 -4.42 0.27
CA ALA A 66 13.94 -3.12 0.29
C ALA A 66 13.03 -1.97 -0.15
N ILE A 67 11.81 -1.95 0.38
CA ILE A 67 10.82 -0.91 0.12
C ILE A 67 10.97 0.17 1.19
N PRO A 68 11.47 1.37 0.86
CA PRO A 68 11.49 2.47 1.81
C PRO A 68 10.10 3.05 2.00
N TYR A 69 9.71 3.31 3.24
CA TYR A 69 8.45 3.98 3.53
C TYR A 69 8.57 4.72 4.85
N ARG A 70 7.80 5.79 4.98
CA ARG A 70 7.74 6.57 6.21
C ARG A 70 6.60 6.12 7.11
N ILE A 71 5.45 5.79 6.51
CA ILE A 71 4.22 5.44 7.23
C ILE A 71 3.65 4.17 6.61
N LEU A 72 3.19 3.27 7.47
CA LEU A 72 2.39 2.10 7.07
C LEU A 72 1.04 2.21 7.78
N ARG A 73 -0.03 2.35 7.01
CA ARG A 73 -1.40 2.40 7.53
C ARG A 73 -2.13 1.13 7.17
N MET A 74 -2.62 0.44 8.19
CA MET A 74 -3.33 -0.84 8.06
C MET A 74 -4.75 -0.71 8.60
N ARG A 75 -5.60 -1.70 8.32
CA ARG A 75 -6.96 -1.75 8.84
C ARG A 75 -6.93 -1.99 10.35
N ARG A 76 -7.49 -1.10 11.13
CA ARG A 76 -7.58 -1.25 12.58
C ARG A 76 -8.49 -2.41 12.94
N SER A 77 -8.22 -3.05 14.09
CA SER A 77 -9.10 -4.07 14.64
C SER A 77 -10.50 -3.48 14.83
N GLY A 78 -11.52 -4.23 14.37
CA GLY A 78 -12.91 -3.80 14.47
C GLY A 78 -13.39 -2.86 13.37
N ASP A 79 -12.51 -2.40 12.49
CA ASP A 79 -12.89 -1.57 11.34
C ASP A 79 -13.38 -2.47 10.21
N ASN A 80 -14.69 -2.47 9.96
CA ASN A 80 -15.33 -3.32 8.96
C ASN A 80 -15.81 -2.54 7.74
N ARG A 81 -15.32 -1.31 7.54
CA ARG A 81 -15.70 -0.52 6.36
C ARG A 81 -15.24 -1.19 5.07
N PRO A 82 -15.99 -1.01 3.96
CA PRO A 82 -15.51 -1.44 2.64
C PRO A 82 -14.14 -0.83 2.31
N ASP A 83 -13.34 -1.55 1.54
CA ASP A 83 -11.98 -1.12 1.18
C ASP A 83 -11.93 0.30 0.60
N PRO A 84 -12.83 0.72 -0.31
CA PRO A 84 -12.77 2.10 -0.84
C PRO A 84 -12.94 3.18 0.22
N ALA A 85 -13.84 2.97 1.18
CA ALA A 85 -14.07 3.93 2.27
C ALA A 85 -12.84 3.98 3.21
N LEU A 86 -12.28 2.83 3.54
CA LEU A 86 -11.05 2.74 4.32
C LEU A 86 -9.90 3.44 3.60
N ARG A 87 -9.73 3.16 2.30
CA ARG A 87 -8.65 3.71 1.50
C ARG A 87 -8.73 5.23 1.43
N ALA A 88 -9.92 5.79 1.29
CA ALA A 88 -10.13 7.24 1.27
C ALA A 88 -9.60 7.91 2.54
N GLU A 89 -9.78 7.28 3.70
CA GLU A 89 -9.22 7.78 4.96
C GLU A 89 -7.70 7.57 5.03
N GLN A 90 -7.23 6.40 4.61
CA GLN A 90 -5.81 6.05 4.70
C GLN A 90 -4.91 6.98 3.90
N VAL A 91 -5.38 7.50 2.78
CA VAL A 91 -4.57 8.37 1.92
C VAL A 91 -4.54 9.83 2.37
N ALA A 92 -5.12 10.15 3.52
CA ALA A 92 -5.07 11.51 4.05
C ALA A 92 -3.61 11.97 4.16
N GLY A 93 -3.29 13.12 3.59
CA GLY A 93 -1.93 13.66 3.54
C GLY A 93 -1.13 13.26 2.31
N ALA A 94 -1.62 12.34 1.48
CA ALA A 94 -0.98 12.00 0.22
C ALA A 94 -1.50 12.85 -0.92
N THR A 95 -0.66 13.07 -1.93
CA THR A 95 -1.02 13.78 -3.16
C THR A 95 -1.46 12.82 -4.25
N VAL A 96 -0.86 11.63 -4.29
CA VAL A 96 -1.12 10.61 -5.31
C VAL A 96 -1.21 9.25 -4.62
N LEU A 97 -2.11 8.40 -5.13
CA LEU A 97 -2.24 7.00 -4.73
C LEU A 97 -1.95 6.10 -5.94
N PHE A 98 -1.14 5.08 -5.74
CA PHE A 98 -0.98 3.95 -6.68
C PHE A 98 -1.77 2.76 -6.13
N ASP A 99 -2.76 2.29 -6.89
CA ASP A 99 -3.66 1.21 -6.48
C ASP A 99 -4.12 0.43 -7.72
N ASP A 100 -4.37 -0.86 -7.56
CA ASP A 100 -4.82 -1.71 -8.67
C ASP A 100 -6.35 -1.77 -8.79
N LYS A 101 -7.09 -1.34 -7.76
CA LYS A 101 -8.54 -1.46 -7.72
C LYS A 101 -9.22 -0.17 -8.17
N PRO A 102 -10.06 -0.23 -9.21
CA PRO A 102 -10.76 0.97 -9.70
C PRO A 102 -11.64 1.63 -8.65
N ASP A 103 -12.30 0.85 -7.78
CA ASP A 103 -13.17 1.42 -6.76
C ASP A 103 -12.38 2.21 -5.71
N ASN A 104 -11.20 1.73 -5.34
CA ASN A 104 -10.31 2.47 -4.44
C ASN A 104 -9.89 3.80 -5.08
N CYS A 105 -9.52 3.77 -6.35
CA CYS A 105 -9.15 4.98 -7.10
C CYS A 105 -10.31 5.96 -7.20
N ALA A 106 -11.51 5.47 -7.49
CA ALA A 106 -12.69 6.33 -7.68
C ALA A 106 -13.07 7.10 -6.41
N GLN A 107 -12.85 6.51 -5.23
CA GLN A 107 -13.28 7.08 -3.95
C GLN A 107 -12.14 7.69 -3.13
N ALA A 108 -10.91 7.63 -3.61
CA ALA A 108 -9.74 8.04 -2.83
C ALA A 108 -9.70 9.53 -2.48
N GLY A 109 -10.33 10.39 -3.27
CA GLY A 109 -10.28 11.84 -3.04
C GLY A 109 -8.93 12.48 -3.38
N VAL A 110 -7.99 11.73 -3.93
CA VAL A 110 -6.69 12.21 -4.41
C VAL A 110 -6.47 11.65 -5.82
N ARG A 111 -5.48 12.20 -6.53
CA ARG A 111 -5.12 11.64 -7.84
C ARG A 111 -4.72 10.17 -7.66
N CYS A 112 -5.24 9.31 -8.51
CA CYS A 112 -4.93 7.88 -8.45
C CYS A 112 -4.35 7.41 -9.78
N VAL A 113 -3.23 6.66 -9.68
CA VAL A 113 -2.65 5.94 -10.81
C VAL A 113 -3.02 4.47 -10.62
N ARG A 114 -3.82 3.97 -11.52
CA ARG A 114 -4.24 2.58 -11.48
C ARG A 114 -3.15 1.70 -12.10
N VAL A 115 -2.69 0.74 -11.34
CA VAL A 115 -1.65 -0.23 -11.75
C VAL A 115 -2.22 -1.64 -11.75
#